data_f106cc3e890ccfb1c7b0e8c49e556be9
#
_entry.id   f106cc3e890ccfb1c7b0e8c49e556be9
#
_cell.length_a   1.000
_cell.length_b   1.000
_cell.length_c   1.000
_cell.angle_alpha   90.00
_cell.angle_beta   90.00
_cell.angle_gamma   90.00
#
_symmetry.space_group_name_H-M   'P 1'
#
loop_
_entity.id
_entity.type
_entity.pdbx_description
1 polymer ?
#
loop_
_entity_poly.entity_id
_entity_poly.type
_entity_poly.pdbx_seq_one_letter_code
_entity_poly.pdbx_strand_id
1 'polypeptide(L)'
;MHGVNVLAAPFPGYPTDMLPQTTALLATCEGSSMLRDTVFEARMKGHLPMISRFASSGTTILQLSPNTAWMEDTRGLPGAVSRQLVASRVRASDLRAGAALVLCALAADGESTIENVSQISRGYSKCWKKLANVGASVSFEVGGEQIFASGVYKKHARA
;
A
#
# COMPACT_ATOMS: atom_id res chain seq x y z
N MET A 1 11.48 8.75 6.14
CA MET A 1 11.81 7.32 6.41
C MET A 1 12.62 6.80 5.24
N HIS A 2 13.62 5.95 5.51
CA HIS A 2 14.46 5.36 4.47
C HIS A 2 14.06 3.92 4.18
N GLY A 3 14.24 3.49 2.94
CA GLY A 3 14.02 2.13 2.50
C GLY A 3 14.93 1.13 3.23
N VAL A 4 14.44 -0.08 3.40
CA VAL A 4 15.17 -1.20 4.01
C VAL A 4 14.88 -2.49 3.26
N ASN A 5 15.80 -3.43 3.30
CA ASN A 5 15.57 -4.77 2.77
C ASN A 5 14.89 -5.64 3.82
N VAL A 6 13.83 -6.36 3.39
CA VAL A 6 13.03 -7.22 4.26
C VAL A 6 13.02 -8.64 3.71
N LEU A 7 13.39 -9.60 4.57
CA LEU A 7 13.32 -11.02 4.29
C LEU A 7 12.29 -11.67 5.22
N ALA A 8 11.14 -12.07 4.69
CA ALA A 8 10.20 -12.87 5.44
C ALA A 8 10.67 -14.32 5.51
N ALA A 9 10.68 -14.86 6.71
CA ALA A 9 11.16 -16.19 7.02
C ALA A 9 10.32 -16.80 8.16
N PRO A 10 10.37 -18.13 8.36
CA PRO A 10 9.74 -18.76 9.51
C PRO A 10 10.20 -18.16 10.83
N PHE A 11 9.34 -18.24 11.85
CA PHE A 11 9.67 -17.76 13.19
C PHE A 11 11.07 -18.26 13.65
N PRO A 12 11.93 -17.40 14.24
CA PRO A 12 11.69 -16.02 14.67
C PRO A 12 11.96 -14.93 13.61
N GLY A 13 11.96 -15.26 12.33
CA GLY A 13 12.15 -14.32 11.25
C GLY A 13 10.95 -13.37 11.08
N TYR A 14 11.06 -12.46 10.10
CA TYR A 14 10.00 -11.49 9.80
C TYR A 14 8.74 -12.20 9.28
N PRO A 15 7.55 -11.92 9.87
CA PRO A 15 6.34 -12.66 9.51
C PRO A 15 5.84 -12.29 8.11
N THR A 16 5.65 -13.31 7.27
CA THR A 16 5.14 -13.17 5.90
C THR A 16 3.80 -12.42 5.82
N ASP A 17 2.95 -12.56 6.83
CA ASP A 17 1.66 -11.90 6.91
C ASP A 17 1.74 -10.36 7.03
N MET A 18 2.89 -9.83 7.39
CA MET A 18 3.15 -8.40 7.45
C MET A 18 3.73 -7.82 6.14
N LEU A 19 4.15 -8.68 5.20
CA LEU A 19 4.76 -8.22 3.94
C LEU A 19 3.88 -7.28 3.12
N PRO A 20 2.57 -7.53 2.92
CA PRO A 20 1.74 -6.61 2.14
C PRO A 20 1.71 -5.19 2.72
N GLN A 21 1.53 -5.05 4.04
CA GLN A 21 1.52 -3.75 4.72
C GLN A 21 2.91 -3.08 4.69
N THR A 22 3.96 -3.89 4.84
CA THR A 22 5.34 -3.40 4.73
C THR A 22 5.65 -2.93 3.31
N THR A 23 5.15 -3.63 2.29
CA THR A 23 5.25 -3.20 0.88
C THR A 23 4.61 -1.82 0.71
N ALA A 24 3.41 -1.61 1.24
CA ALA A 24 2.73 -0.31 1.19
C ALA A 24 3.53 0.79 1.90
N LEU A 25 4.11 0.50 3.06
CA LEU A 25 4.95 1.44 3.80
C LEU A 25 6.21 1.80 3.01
N LEU A 26 6.94 0.80 2.52
CA LEU A 26 8.20 1.00 1.81
C LEU A 26 8.01 1.72 0.47
N ALA A 27 6.84 1.61 -0.16
CA ALA A 27 6.48 2.40 -1.33
C ALA A 27 6.42 3.92 -1.05
N THR A 28 6.42 4.34 0.22
CA THR A 28 6.46 5.76 0.64
C THR A 28 7.81 6.18 1.21
N CYS A 29 8.78 5.28 1.30
CA CYS A 29 10.10 5.57 1.85
C CYS A 29 11.06 6.13 0.80
N GLU A 30 12.10 6.83 1.27
CA GLU A 30 13.20 7.32 0.44
C GLU A 30 14.22 6.20 0.17
N GLY A 31 14.85 6.24 -1.00
CA GLY A 31 15.85 5.26 -1.41
C GLY A 31 15.22 3.98 -1.94
N SER A 32 15.97 2.89 -1.88
CA SER A 32 15.54 1.60 -2.42
C SER A 32 15.23 0.57 -1.34
N SER A 33 14.35 -0.37 -1.67
CA SER A 33 13.97 -1.48 -0.78
C SER A 33 13.79 -2.76 -1.57
N MET A 34 14.19 -3.87 -1.02
CA MET A 34 13.91 -5.19 -1.54
C MET A 34 13.13 -5.99 -0.50
N LEU A 35 12.01 -6.59 -0.93
CA LEU A 35 11.24 -7.51 -0.11
C LEU A 35 11.30 -8.90 -0.73
N ARG A 36 11.59 -9.89 0.08
CA ARG A 36 11.58 -11.29 -0.33
C ARG A 36 10.84 -12.14 0.69
N ASP A 37 9.99 -13.03 0.18
CA ASP A 37 9.32 -14.06 0.98
C ASP A 37 10.00 -15.41 0.77
N THR A 38 10.39 -16.07 1.84
CA THR A 38 10.92 -17.45 1.80
C THR A 38 9.96 -18.47 2.38
N VAL A 39 8.78 -18.01 2.81
CA VAL A 39 7.71 -18.87 3.38
C VAL A 39 6.74 -19.30 2.29
N PHE A 40 6.37 -18.36 1.39
CA PHE A 40 5.44 -18.62 0.28
C PHE A 40 6.08 -18.31 -1.07
N GLU A 41 5.90 -19.23 -2.02
CA GLU A 41 6.51 -19.13 -3.34
C GLU A 41 5.95 -18.01 -4.25
N ALA A 42 4.72 -17.57 -3.97
CA ALA A 42 4.02 -16.62 -4.85
C ALA A 42 3.38 -15.44 -4.08
N ARG A 43 3.95 -15.04 -2.95
CA ARG A 43 3.37 -14.02 -2.05
C ARG A 43 3.13 -12.68 -2.75
N MET A 44 4.05 -12.28 -3.63
CA MET A 44 3.97 -10.97 -4.29
C MET A 44 2.82 -10.88 -5.30
N LYS A 45 2.39 -11.98 -5.88
CA LYS A 45 1.28 -12.02 -6.86
C LYS A 45 -0.04 -11.50 -6.29
N GLY A 46 -0.28 -11.65 -4.98
CA GLY A 46 -1.55 -11.30 -4.36
C GLY A 46 -1.75 -9.78 -4.16
N HIS A 47 -0.69 -9.04 -3.86
CA HIS A 47 -0.81 -7.64 -3.48
C HIS A 47 -0.02 -6.67 -4.35
N LEU A 48 1.16 -7.08 -4.84
CA LEU A 48 2.06 -6.19 -5.55
C LEU A 48 1.46 -5.56 -6.81
N PRO A 49 0.75 -6.29 -7.69
CA PRO A 49 0.16 -5.70 -8.89
C PRO A 49 -0.86 -4.59 -8.58
N MET A 50 -1.57 -4.71 -7.46
CA MET A 50 -2.52 -3.68 -7.03
C MET A 50 -1.82 -2.49 -6.36
N ILE A 51 -0.79 -2.73 -5.55
CA ILE A 51 0.03 -1.66 -4.95
C ILE A 51 0.75 -0.86 -6.04
N SER A 52 1.26 -1.53 -7.07
CA SER A 52 1.93 -0.86 -8.20
C SER A 52 1.03 0.13 -8.95
N ARG A 53 -0.29 -0.01 -8.87
CA ARG A 53 -1.23 0.95 -9.48
C ARG A 53 -1.25 2.30 -8.78
N PHE A 54 -0.76 2.39 -7.56
CA PHE A 54 -0.59 3.64 -6.84
C PHE A 54 0.74 4.33 -7.17
N ALA A 55 1.68 3.64 -7.81
CA ALA A 55 2.98 4.23 -8.13
C ALA A 55 2.84 5.42 -9.09
N SER A 56 3.52 6.51 -8.78
CA SER A 56 3.71 7.66 -9.66
C SER A 56 5.06 7.58 -10.34
N SER A 57 5.42 8.56 -11.16
CA SER A 57 6.81 8.68 -11.68
C SER A 57 7.86 8.97 -10.59
N GLY A 58 7.44 9.22 -9.35
CA GLY A 58 8.31 9.38 -8.18
C GLY A 58 8.59 8.07 -7.42
N THR A 59 8.05 6.94 -7.86
CA THR A 59 8.27 5.64 -7.22
C THR A 59 8.21 4.52 -8.25
N THR A 60 9.25 3.70 -8.30
CA THR A 60 9.27 2.47 -9.09
C THR A 60 8.93 1.29 -8.19
N ILE A 61 7.99 0.43 -8.62
CA ILE A 61 7.62 -0.81 -7.94
C ILE A 61 7.67 -1.94 -8.95
N LEU A 62 8.60 -2.87 -8.77
CA LEU A 62 8.87 -3.98 -9.69
C LEU A 62 8.72 -5.32 -8.98
N GLN A 63 8.10 -6.27 -9.65
CA GLN A 63 8.14 -7.67 -9.26
C GLN A 63 9.32 -8.35 -9.96
N LEU A 64 10.36 -8.70 -9.21
CA LEU A 64 11.56 -9.37 -9.75
C LEU A 64 11.35 -10.89 -9.90
N SER A 65 10.52 -11.47 -9.03
CA SER A 65 10.14 -12.88 -9.05
C SER A 65 8.77 -13.07 -8.37
N PRO A 66 8.17 -14.26 -8.40
CA PRO A 66 6.89 -14.51 -7.70
C PRO A 66 6.91 -14.18 -6.20
N ASN A 67 8.09 -14.20 -5.57
CA ASN A 67 8.28 -13.96 -4.14
C ASN A 67 9.21 -12.78 -3.81
N THR A 68 9.63 -11.98 -4.81
CA THR A 68 10.57 -10.87 -4.60
C THR A 68 10.06 -9.61 -5.31
N ALA A 69 10.04 -8.51 -4.56
CA ALA A 69 9.72 -7.18 -5.04
C ALA A 69 10.89 -6.22 -4.80
N TRP A 70 11.02 -5.25 -5.69
CA TRP A 70 11.93 -4.11 -5.59
C TRP A 70 11.11 -2.82 -5.64
N MET A 71 11.48 -1.89 -4.80
CA MET A 71 10.91 -0.53 -4.80
C MET A 71 12.03 0.49 -4.74
N GLU A 72 11.85 1.59 -5.43
CA GLU A 72 12.83 2.66 -5.50
C GLU A 72 12.15 4.02 -5.55
N ASP A 73 12.64 4.94 -4.72
CA ASP A 73 12.30 6.36 -4.78
C ASP A 73 13.03 7.00 -5.98
N THR A 74 12.26 7.46 -6.92
CA THR A 74 12.77 8.09 -8.16
C THR A 74 12.52 9.61 -8.20
N ARG A 75 12.09 10.22 -7.10
CA ARG A 75 11.76 11.66 -7.02
C ARG A 75 12.92 12.59 -7.35
N GLY A 76 14.15 12.13 -7.21
CA GLY A 76 15.36 12.90 -7.57
C GLY A 76 15.76 12.80 -9.04
N LEU A 77 15.08 11.99 -9.85
CA LEU A 77 15.40 11.80 -11.26
C LEU A 77 14.73 12.88 -12.14
N PRO A 78 15.35 13.24 -13.30
CA PRO A 78 14.74 14.16 -14.26
C PRO A 78 13.35 13.68 -14.69
N GLY A 79 12.36 14.57 -14.61
CA GLY A 79 10.98 14.26 -14.98
C GLY A 79 10.14 13.54 -13.92
N ALA A 80 10.72 13.18 -12.79
CA ALA A 80 9.97 12.59 -11.69
C ALA A 80 9.09 13.64 -10.98
N VAL A 81 7.89 13.22 -10.56
CA VAL A 81 7.02 14.07 -9.73
C VAL A 81 7.43 13.97 -8.25
N SER A 82 7.10 15.01 -7.48
CA SER A 82 7.40 15.07 -6.04
C SER A 82 6.59 14.10 -5.17
N ARG A 83 5.69 13.34 -5.77
CA ARG A 83 4.74 12.45 -5.08
C ARG A 83 5.08 10.99 -5.39
N GLN A 84 5.10 10.17 -4.37
CA GLN A 84 5.38 8.75 -4.52
C GLN A 84 4.15 7.96 -4.95
N LEU A 85 3.00 8.22 -4.32
CA LEU A 85 1.76 7.51 -4.60
C LEU A 85 0.67 8.48 -5.08
N VAL A 86 -0.13 8.01 -6.02
CA VAL A 86 -1.28 8.71 -6.61
C VAL A 86 -2.55 7.89 -6.41
N ALA A 87 -3.69 8.58 -6.37
CA ALA A 87 -4.98 7.93 -6.24
C ALA A 87 -5.21 6.89 -7.32
N SER A 88 -5.83 5.77 -6.94
CA SER A 88 -6.10 4.67 -7.85
C SER A 88 -7.39 3.94 -7.51
N ARG A 89 -7.96 3.27 -8.53
CA ARG A 89 -9.05 2.30 -8.34
C ARG A 89 -8.47 0.90 -8.33
N VAL A 90 -8.66 0.19 -7.22
CA VAL A 90 -8.07 -1.13 -6.96
C VAL A 90 -9.09 -2.07 -6.32
N ARG A 91 -8.82 -3.37 -6.39
CA ARG A 91 -9.67 -4.41 -5.81
C ARG A 91 -8.89 -5.23 -4.79
N ALA A 92 -9.46 -5.40 -3.60
CA ALA A 92 -8.88 -6.25 -2.57
C ALA A 92 -9.00 -7.72 -2.98
N SER A 93 -7.86 -8.42 -3.11
CA SER A 93 -7.81 -9.85 -3.45
C SER A 93 -8.03 -10.73 -2.22
N ASP A 94 -7.53 -10.28 -1.08
CA ASP A 94 -7.60 -10.95 0.21
C ASP A 94 -7.51 -9.95 1.36
N LEU A 95 -7.60 -10.47 2.57
CA LEU A 95 -7.57 -9.69 3.82
C LEU A 95 -6.36 -8.77 3.93
N ARG A 96 -5.15 -9.31 3.73
CA ARG A 96 -3.90 -8.58 3.99
C ARG A 96 -3.52 -7.67 2.84
N ALA A 97 -3.72 -8.14 1.61
CA ALA A 97 -3.59 -7.30 0.43
C ALA A 97 -4.53 -6.10 0.53
N GLY A 98 -5.79 -6.34 0.87
CA GLY A 98 -6.78 -5.27 1.04
C GLY A 98 -6.36 -4.23 2.09
N ALA A 99 -5.85 -4.67 3.25
CA ALA A 99 -5.33 -3.75 4.27
C ALA A 99 -4.16 -2.91 3.74
N ALA A 100 -3.24 -3.51 2.99
CA ALA A 100 -2.14 -2.78 2.36
C ALA A 100 -2.63 -1.73 1.36
N LEU A 101 -3.67 -2.05 0.55
CA LEU A 101 -4.26 -1.08 -0.38
C LEU A 101 -4.89 0.11 0.35
N VAL A 102 -5.48 -0.10 1.52
CA VAL A 102 -5.98 1.02 2.35
C VAL A 102 -4.83 1.92 2.80
N LEU A 103 -3.69 1.35 3.22
CA LEU A 103 -2.51 2.15 3.59
C LEU A 103 -1.99 2.95 2.39
N CYS A 104 -1.91 2.34 1.19
CA CYS A 104 -1.54 3.06 -0.02
C CYS A 104 -2.52 4.20 -0.34
N ALA A 105 -3.83 3.95 -0.26
CA ALA A 105 -4.86 4.96 -0.52
C ALA A 105 -4.78 6.14 0.46
N LEU A 106 -4.48 5.89 1.73
CA LEU A 106 -4.29 6.93 2.74
C LEU A 106 -2.99 7.72 2.56
N ALA A 107 -1.98 7.12 1.94
CA ALA A 107 -0.71 7.79 1.62
C ALA A 107 -0.72 8.48 0.24
N ALA A 108 -1.61 8.07 -0.65
CA ALA A 108 -1.71 8.58 -2.00
C ALA A 108 -2.27 10.01 -2.05
N ASP A 109 -1.89 10.75 -3.08
CA ASP A 109 -2.49 12.03 -3.39
C ASP A 109 -3.78 11.86 -4.19
N GLY A 110 -4.87 12.39 -3.65
CA GLY A 110 -6.21 12.27 -4.21
C GLY A 110 -7.06 11.22 -3.50
N GLU A 111 -8.25 10.97 -4.03
CA GLU A 111 -9.20 10.00 -3.50
C GLU A 111 -9.10 8.69 -4.28
N SER A 112 -8.88 7.60 -3.56
CA SER A 112 -8.79 6.25 -4.12
C SER A 112 -10.05 5.44 -3.87
N THR A 113 -10.38 4.56 -4.80
CA THR A 113 -11.50 3.61 -4.66
C THR A 113 -10.95 2.21 -4.42
N ILE A 114 -11.42 1.56 -3.34
CA ILE A 114 -11.07 0.17 -3.03
C ILE A 114 -12.33 -0.68 -3.07
N GLU A 115 -12.35 -1.66 -3.96
CA GLU A 115 -13.45 -2.61 -4.14
C GLU A 115 -13.24 -3.87 -3.30
N ASN A 116 -14.32 -4.64 -3.09
CA ASN A 116 -14.32 -5.93 -2.38
C ASN A 116 -13.84 -5.80 -0.91
N VAL A 117 -14.27 -4.76 -0.23
CA VAL A 117 -13.85 -4.44 1.14
C VAL A 117 -14.34 -5.42 2.19
N SER A 118 -15.31 -6.28 1.86
CA SER A 118 -15.74 -7.40 2.69
C SER A 118 -14.57 -8.30 3.09
N GLN A 119 -13.60 -8.50 2.20
CA GLN A 119 -12.38 -9.27 2.49
C GLN A 119 -11.58 -8.65 3.65
N ILE A 120 -11.53 -7.31 3.73
CA ILE A 120 -10.80 -6.59 4.78
C ILE A 120 -11.55 -6.69 6.12
N SER A 121 -12.86 -6.51 6.09
CA SER A 121 -13.70 -6.50 7.29
C SER A 121 -13.71 -7.83 8.04
N ARG A 122 -13.42 -8.95 7.35
CA ARG A 122 -13.36 -10.30 7.96
C ARG A 122 -12.32 -10.44 9.07
N GLY A 123 -11.21 -9.73 9.01
CA GLY A 123 -10.12 -9.85 9.99
C GLY A 123 -9.72 -8.55 10.67
N TYR A 124 -10.18 -7.40 10.19
CA TYR A 124 -9.89 -6.10 10.79
C TYR A 124 -11.16 -5.48 11.36
N SER A 125 -11.54 -5.93 12.55
CA SER A 125 -12.75 -5.46 13.22
C SER A 125 -12.77 -3.94 13.41
N LYS A 126 -13.85 -3.30 12.93
CA LYS A 126 -14.09 -1.85 13.05
C LYS A 126 -12.94 -0.98 12.52
N CYS A 127 -12.14 -1.51 11.55
CA CYS A 127 -10.95 -0.81 11.05
C CYS A 127 -11.29 0.59 10.51
N TRP A 128 -12.40 0.73 9.80
CA TRP A 128 -12.83 2.01 9.23
C TRP A 128 -13.10 3.07 10.31
N LYS A 129 -13.81 2.69 11.38
CA LYS A 129 -14.06 3.58 12.52
C LYS A 129 -12.75 3.97 13.21
N LYS A 130 -11.82 3.01 13.36
CA LYS A 130 -10.51 3.28 13.96
C LYS A 130 -9.69 4.24 13.10
N LEU A 131 -9.69 4.05 11.78
CA LEU A 131 -9.01 4.94 10.84
C LEU A 131 -9.62 6.35 10.86
N ALA A 132 -10.94 6.46 10.82
CA ALA A 132 -11.63 7.74 10.92
C ALA A 132 -11.33 8.47 12.25
N ASN A 133 -11.23 7.76 13.36
CA ASN A 133 -10.89 8.34 14.67
C ASN A 133 -9.47 8.93 14.73
N VAL A 134 -8.56 8.47 13.89
CA VAL A 134 -7.21 9.05 13.75
C VAL A 134 -7.10 10.03 12.58
N GLY A 135 -8.24 10.43 12.01
CA GLY A 135 -8.32 11.50 11.03
C GLY A 135 -8.30 11.04 9.56
N ALA A 136 -8.32 9.74 9.26
CA ALA A 136 -8.44 9.28 7.89
C ALA A 136 -9.82 9.61 7.31
N SER A 137 -9.87 10.11 6.09
CA SER A 137 -11.10 10.29 5.33
C SER A 137 -11.44 8.96 4.64
N VAL A 138 -12.44 8.26 5.16
CA VAL A 138 -12.93 6.99 4.60
C VAL A 138 -14.44 7.04 4.53
N SER A 139 -15.01 6.90 3.35
CA SER A 139 -16.45 6.83 3.10
C SER A 139 -16.82 5.52 2.39
N PHE A 140 -18.09 5.13 2.49
CA PHE A 140 -18.60 3.90 1.89
C PHE A 140 -19.55 4.25 0.75
N GLU A 141 -19.54 3.42 -0.29
CA GLU A 141 -20.61 3.42 -1.28
C GLU A 141 -21.89 2.82 -0.67
N VAL A 142 -23.02 3.26 -1.20
CA VAL A 142 -24.33 2.67 -0.87
C VAL A 142 -24.33 1.20 -1.34
N GLY A 143 -24.39 0.26 -0.37
CA GLY A 143 -24.27 -1.18 -0.64
C GLY A 143 -23.03 -1.81 0.01
N GLY A 144 -22.03 -1.03 0.43
CA GLY A 144 -20.95 -1.48 1.32
C GLY A 144 -19.83 -2.31 0.69
N GLU A 145 -19.81 -2.47 -0.65
CA GLU A 145 -18.76 -3.25 -1.32
C GLU A 145 -17.52 -2.45 -1.72
N GLN A 146 -17.62 -1.13 -1.69
CA GLN A 146 -16.52 -0.22 -2.01
C GLN A 146 -16.31 0.82 -0.92
N ILE A 147 -15.09 1.28 -0.81
CA ILE A 147 -14.75 2.46 -0.01
C ILE A 147 -14.01 3.47 -0.87
N PHE A 148 -14.20 4.75 -0.52
CA PHE A 148 -13.39 5.86 -0.97
C PHE A 148 -12.48 6.25 0.17
N ALA A 149 -11.19 6.32 -0.08
CA ALA A 149 -10.19 6.65 0.94
C ALA A 149 -9.24 7.71 0.43
N SER A 150 -8.98 8.70 1.27
CA SER A 150 -7.97 9.73 1.02
C SER A 150 -7.20 10.04 2.30
N GLY A 151 -5.93 10.41 2.15
CA GLY A 151 -5.07 10.81 3.26
C GLY A 151 -5.49 12.13 3.86
N VAL A 152 -5.18 12.31 5.13
CA VAL A 152 -5.43 13.55 5.91
C VAL A 152 -4.53 14.69 5.45
N TYR A 153 -3.50 14.42 4.67
CA TYR A 153 -2.59 15.44 4.14
C TYR A 153 -3.26 16.28 3.04
N LYS A 154 -4.38 16.94 3.39
CA LYS A 154 -4.72 18.18 2.70
C LYS A 154 -3.59 19.14 2.98
N LYS A 155 -2.80 19.47 1.95
CA LYS A 155 -1.83 20.54 1.99
C LYS A 155 -2.40 21.70 2.79
N HIS A 156 -1.73 22.10 3.87
CA HIS A 156 -1.70 23.51 4.18
C HIS A 156 -1.02 24.15 2.98
N ALA A 157 -1.83 24.73 2.12
CA ALA A 157 -1.33 25.61 1.07
C ALA A 157 -0.45 26.64 1.77
N ARG A 158 0.84 26.61 1.50
CA ARG A 158 1.71 27.72 1.86
C ARG A 158 1.23 28.88 0.99
N ALA A 159 0.60 29.86 1.68
CA ALA A 159 0.42 31.20 1.13
C ALA A 159 1.77 31.85 0.87
#